data_88552ddf4059b96aae9726402e1f8f6a
#
_entry.id   88552ddf4059b96aae9726402e1f8f6a
#
_cell.length_a   1.000
_cell.length_b   1.000
_cell.length_c   1.000
_cell.angle_alpha   90.00
_cell.angle_beta   90.00
_cell.angle_gamma   90.00
#
_symmetry.space_group_name_H-M   'P 1'
#
loop_
_entity.id
_entity.type
_entity.pdbx_description
1 polymer ?
#
loop_
_entity_poly.entity_id
_entity_poly.type
_entity_poly.pdbx_seq_one_letter_code
_entity_poly.pdbx_strand_id
1 'polypeptide(L)'
;MLKIFTFPQTHALAIRGCFCLFIAFTFSNATAQKEKTDVLSVNNRPPIQERLFRSEAVEKKIRQTVKLLTNHKLAWMFVNCFPNTIDTTVHYTEDDEEGAPDTFVFTGDIHAMWLRDSGAQVFPYIKLAPSDKHLQRMLAGVILRQFKCINIDPYANAFNLQPQPDGSWQKDFTDMKPELHERKWEIDSPCYVIRLAYEYWKTTGDNSIFGESWLQAIQNILNTFRDQQRKENLGKYRFQRRTERQLDTMNNDGWGAPVRPVGLIASAFRPSDDATTLLFLVPSNFMAVTQLRHAAEILNEVNHRKDLAQQCTTLADEVKQALNKYAIHIHPKYGPIYAFEVDGFGNQLLMDDANVPSLLAMPYLGDTTTDDPIYQNTRRFVWSEDNPYFFKGKAGEGIGGPHIGYYMPWPMSIMMRAFTSTDDAEIKQCIEMLMQTDAGTGFMHESFHKDDPSNFTRAWFAWQNTLFGELIIKLIDDGKLSLLNSITEE
;
A
#
# COMPACT_ATOMS: atom_id res chain seq x y z
N MET A 1 -14.32 47.00 -38.74
CA MET A 1 -14.07 47.11 -40.19
C MET A 1 -14.21 45.73 -40.80
N LEU A 2 -15.30 45.54 -41.55
CA LEU A 2 -15.59 44.38 -42.38
C LEU A 2 -14.62 44.29 -43.56
N LYS A 3 -14.21 43.12 -43.96
CA LYS A 3 -14.00 42.81 -45.38
C LYS A 3 -14.32 41.33 -45.62
N ILE A 4 -15.44 41.19 -46.29
CA ILE A 4 -15.95 40.02 -47.01
C ILE A 4 -15.17 39.90 -48.33
N PHE A 5 -14.79 38.68 -48.76
CA PHE A 5 -14.60 38.40 -50.18
C PHE A 5 -15.18 37.03 -50.56
N THR A 6 -15.94 37.09 -51.62
CA THR A 6 -16.85 36.14 -52.25
C THR A 6 -16.17 35.24 -53.27
N PHE A 7 -16.85 34.08 -53.50
CA PHE A 7 -16.62 33.08 -54.56
C PHE A 7 -16.54 33.61 -56.00
N PRO A 8 -16.11 32.79 -56.98
CA PRO A 8 -17.10 32.31 -57.96
C PRO A 8 -17.03 30.82 -58.33
N GLN A 9 -18.25 30.33 -58.63
CA GLN A 9 -18.56 29.06 -59.34
C GLN A 9 -18.25 29.19 -60.82
N THR A 10 -17.92 28.07 -61.51
CA THR A 10 -18.31 27.88 -62.94
C THR A 10 -18.64 26.39 -63.19
N HIS A 11 -19.65 26.28 -64.03
CA HIS A 11 -20.43 25.09 -64.43
C HIS A 11 -19.81 24.26 -65.56
N ALA A 12 -20.17 22.96 -65.56
CA ALA A 12 -20.81 22.14 -66.61
C ALA A 12 -19.90 21.58 -67.74
N LEU A 13 -20.05 20.36 -68.17
CA LEU A 13 -21.12 19.66 -68.86
C LEU A 13 -20.75 18.17 -69.10
N ALA A 14 -21.76 17.35 -69.19
CA ALA A 14 -21.75 15.90 -69.41
C ALA A 14 -21.45 15.48 -70.84
N ILE A 15 -20.95 14.23 -71.04
CA ILE A 15 -21.28 13.39 -72.20
C ILE A 15 -21.23 11.90 -71.77
N ARG A 16 -22.20 11.14 -72.24
CA ARG A 16 -22.55 9.75 -72.07
C ARG A 16 -21.58 8.78 -72.79
N GLY A 17 -21.35 7.63 -72.22
CA GLY A 17 -20.84 6.43 -72.90
C GLY A 17 -21.05 5.19 -72.08
N CYS A 18 -22.07 4.37 -72.42
CA CYS A 18 -22.32 3.04 -71.87
C CYS A 18 -21.27 2.04 -72.29
N PHE A 19 -20.66 1.31 -71.31
CA PHE A 19 -20.12 0.01 -71.53
C PHE A 19 -20.35 -0.84 -70.28
N CYS A 20 -21.24 -1.84 -70.39
CA CYS A 20 -21.43 -2.86 -69.35
C CYS A 20 -20.25 -3.80 -69.34
N LEU A 21 -19.49 -3.81 -68.27
CA LEU A 21 -18.62 -4.92 -67.92
C LEU A 21 -19.02 -5.45 -66.53
N PHE A 22 -19.61 -6.64 -66.46
CA PHE A 22 -19.83 -7.39 -65.26
C PHE A 22 -18.47 -7.82 -64.73
N ILE A 23 -17.96 -7.14 -63.70
CA ILE A 23 -16.88 -7.63 -62.84
C ILE A 23 -17.54 -8.14 -61.57
N ALA A 24 -17.52 -9.43 -61.35
CA ALA A 24 -17.89 -10.07 -60.12
C ALA A 24 -16.90 -9.69 -59.02
N PHE A 25 -17.29 -8.71 -58.18
CA PHE A 25 -16.57 -8.44 -56.93
C PHE A 25 -16.84 -9.58 -55.96
N THR A 26 -15.94 -10.51 -55.86
CA THR A 26 -15.82 -11.41 -54.69
C THR A 26 -15.44 -10.51 -53.51
N PHE A 27 -16.41 -10.19 -52.66
CA PHE A 27 -16.15 -9.64 -51.34
C PHE A 27 -15.39 -10.70 -50.53
N SER A 28 -14.09 -10.62 -50.57
CA SER A 28 -13.23 -11.24 -49.57
C SER A 28 -13.51 -10.55 -48.25
N ASN A 29 -14.21 -11.24 -47.37
CA ASN A 29 -14.30 -10.87 -45.96
C ASN A 29 -12.91 -11.02 -45.34
N ALA A 30 -12.05 -10.06 -45.59
CA ALA A 30 -10.88 -9.80 -44.74
C ALA A 30 -11.43 -9.21 -43.42
N THR A 31 -11.81 -10.09 -42.50
CA THR A 31 -11.86 -9.77 -41.08
C THR A 31 -10.49 -9.24 -40.77
N ALA A 32 -10.41 -7.91 -40.57
CA ALA A 32 -9.23 -7.27 -40.03
C ALA A 32 -8.98 -7.93 -38.66
N GLN A 33 -8.07 -8.88 -38.64
CA GLN A 33 -7.53 -9.44 -37.41
C GLN A 33 -6.82 -8.27 -36.75
N LYS A 34 -7.46 -7.65 -35.75
CA LYS A 34 -6.87 -6.58 -34.95
C LYS A 34 -5.58 -7.18 -34.40
N GLU A 35 -4.42 -6.74 -34.90
CA GLU A 35 -3.13 -7.19 -34.39
C GLU A 35 -3.13 -6.91 -32.90
N LYS A 36 -3.05 -7.96 -32.12
CA LYS A 36 -2.96 -7.84 -30.66
C LYS A 36 -1.66 -7.14 -30.35
N THR A 37 -1.74 -5.89 -29.91
CA THR A 37 -0.56 -5.13 -29.48
C THR A 37 0.16 -5.92 -28.39
N ASP A 38 1.42 -6.24 -28.59
CA ASP A 38 2.22 -6.94 -27.59
C ASP A 38 2.51 -6.01 -26.42
N VAL A 39 1.80 -6.20 -25.31
CA VAL A 39 1.94 -5.37 -24.08
C VAL A 39 3.33 -5.47 -23.45
N LEU A 40 4.12 -6.47 -23.81
CA LEU A 40 5.52 -6.57 -23.36
C LEU A 40 6.43 -5.58 -24.10
N SER A 41 6.07 -5.16 -25.31
CA SER A 41 6.82 -4.20 -26.12
C SER A 41 6.25 -2.78 -26.08
N VAL A 42 4.91 -2.65 -25.84
CA VAL A 42 4.22 -1.36 -25.78
C VAL A 42 3.63 -1.18 -24.37
N ASN A 43 4.40 -0.57 -23.48
CA ASN A 43 4.06 -0.32 -22.10
C ASN A 43 4.66 1.00 -21.60
N ASN A 44 4.33 1.42 -20.39
CA ASN A 44 4.73 2.68 -19.77
C ASN A 44 5.90 2.53 -18.77
N ARG A 45 6.58 1.39 -18.77
CA ARG A 45 7.80 1.21 -17.96
C ARG A 45 8.94 2.07 -18.48
N PRO A 46 9.87 2.50 -17.62
CA PRO A 46 11.10 3.15 -18.08
C PRO A 46 11.86 2.28 -19.08
N PRO A 47 12.60 2.89 -20.04
CA PRO A 47 13.55 2.17 -20.86
C PRO A 47 14.47 1.30 -20.01
N ILE A 48 14.87 0.15 -20.53
CA ILE A 48 15.59 -0.87 -19.74
C ILE A 48 16.90 -0.33 -19.10
N GLN A 49 17.52 0.67 -19.73
CA GLN A 49 18.77 1.31 -19.27
C GLN A 49 18.53 2.30 -18.10
N GLU A 50 17.28 2.74 -17.91
CA GLU A 50 16.88 3.69 -16.89
C GLU A 50 16.27 3.02 -15.65
N ARG A 51 16.04 1.69 -15.69
CA ARG A 51 15.52 0.93 -14.56
C ARG A 51 16.57 0.80 -13.48
N LEU A 52 16.18 1.19 -12.26
CA LEU A 52 17.11 1.25 -11.11
C LEU A 52 17.54 -0.12 -10.62
N PHE A 53 16.65 -1.12 -10.67
CA PHE A 53 16.97 -2.50 -10.34
C PHE A 53 16.30 -3.47 -11.31
N ARG A 54 16.98 -4.57 -11.62
CA ARG A 54 16.47 -5.59 -12.55
C ARG A 54 16.59 -6.97 -11.95
N SER A 55 15.51 -7.75 -12.03
CA SER A 55 15.43 -9.13 -11.57
C SER A 55 14.92 -10.03 -12.70
N GLU A 56 15.67 -11.07 -13.02
CA GLU A 56 15.22 -12.05 -14.01
C GLU A 56 13.99 -12.84 -13.55
N ALA A 57 13.85 -13.07 -12.24
CA ALA A 57 12.66 -13.72 -11.67
C ALA A 57 11.42 -12.85 -11.86
N VAL A 58 11.52 -11.54 -11.64
CA VAL A 58 10.41 -10.60 -11.85
C VAL A 58 10.05 -10.52 -13.33
N GLU A 59 11.02 -10.36 -14.22
CA GLU A 59 10.78 -10.35 -15.68
C GLU A 59 10.16 -11.66 -16.19
N LYS A 60 10.59 -12.80 -15.64
CA LYS A 60 10.00 -14.11 -15.94
C LYS A 60 8.53 -14.18 -15.46
N LYS A 61 8.25 -13.71 -14.23
CA LYS A 61 6.87 -13.67 -13.68
C LYS A 61 5.97 -12.78 -14.53
N ILE A 62 6.45 -11.62 -14.97
CA ILE A 62 5.71 -10.73 -15.89
C ILE A 62 5.33 -11.47 -17.17
N ARG A 63 6.32 -12.07 -17.86
CA ARG A 63 6.06 -12.82 -19.11
C ARG A 63 5.09 -13.99 -18.91
N GLN A 64 5.17 -14.69 -17.79
CA GLN A 64 4.27 -15.79 -17.46
C GLN A 64 2.83 -15.30 -17.24
N THR A 65 2.65 -14.25 -16.44
CA THR A 65 1.35 -13.68 -16.12
C THR A 65 0.65 -13.13 -17.38
N VAL A 66 1.36 -12.37 -18.21
CA VAL A 66 0.82 -11.82 -19.47
C VAL A 66 0.33 -12.92 -20.40
N LYS A 67 1.02 -14.06 -20.48
CA LYS A 67 0.58 -15.20 -21.31
C LYS A 67 -0.74 -15.82 -20.83
N LEU A 68 -1.04 -15.74 -19.54
CA LEU A 68 -2.25 -16.29 -18.94
C LEU A 68 -3.45 -15.35 -19.08
N LEU A 69 -3.24 -14.04 -19.07
CA LEU A 69 -4.29 -13.04 -19.15
C LEU A 69 -4.76 -12.84 -20.60
N THR A 70 -6.08 -12.92 -20.82
CA THR A 70 -6.70 -12.67 -22.14
C THR A 70 -7.16 -11.24 -22.31
N ASN A 71 -7.43 -10.51 -21.21
CA ASN A 71 -7.77 -9.10 -21.23
C ASN A 71 -6.49 -8.27 -21.39
N HIS A 72 -6.39 -7.51 -22.49
CA HIS A 72 -5.19 -6.73 -22.84
C HIS A 72 -4.95 -5.56 -21.93
N LYS A 73 -6.02 -4.84 -21.51
CA LYS A 73 -5.89 -3.74 -20.58
C LYS A 73 -5.37 -4.20 -19.24
N LEU A 74 -5.90 -5.29 -18.69
CA LEU A 74 -5.46 -5.88 -17.44
C LEU A 74 -3.99 -6.33 -17.52
N ALA A 75 -3.60 -6.99 -18.63
CA ALA A 75 -2.22 -7.39 -18.86
C ALA A 75 -1.27 -6.19 -18.97
N TRP A 76 -1.68 -5.13 -19.68
CA TRP A 76 -0.92 -3.89 -19.82
C TRP A 76 -0.73 -3.18 -18.47
N MET A 77 -1.79 -3.03 -17.68
CA MET A 77 -1.71 -2.47 -16.33
C MET A 77 -0.79 -3.31 -15.43
N PHE A 78 -0.89 -4.64 -15.49
CA PHE A 78 -0.01 -5.51 -14.73
C PHE A 78 1.47 -5.32 -15.10
N VAL A 79 1.81 -5.19 -16.39
CA VAL A 79 3.19 -4.94 -16.87
C VAL A 79 3.73 -3.61 -16.34
N ASN A 80 2.89 -2.58 -16.27
CA ASN A 80 3.27 -1.27 -15.76
C ASN A 80 3.40 -1.25 -14.22
N CYS A 81 2.42 -1.80 -13.53
CA CYS A 81 2.27 -1.68 -12.09
C CYS A 81 3.19 -2.63 -11.32
N PHE A 82 3.23 -3.93 -11.68
CA PHE A 82 3.95 -4.91 -10.87
C PHE A 82 5.45 -4.60 -10.68
N PRO A 83 6.22 -4.21 -11.71
CA PRO A 83 7.63 -3.90 -11.54
C PRO A 83 7.91 -2.44 -11.13
N ASN A 84 6.89 -1.60 -10.96
CA ASN A 84 7.06 -0.15 -10.78
C ASN A 84 8.07 0.19 -9.68
N THR A 85 7.99 -0.45 -8.52
CA THR A 85 8.91 -0.22 -7.40
C THR A 85 10.35 -0.49 -7.78
N ILE A 86 10.65 -1.68 -8.30
CA ILE A 86 12.06 -2.02 -8.61
C ILE A 86 12.60 -1.26 -9.83
N ASP A 87 11.73 -0.91 -10.77
CA ASP A 87 12.12 -0.12 -11.94
C ASP A 87 12.49 1.34 -11.56
N THR A 88 11.84 1.92 -10.52
CA THR A 88 11.81 3.38 -10.38
C THR A 88 12.15 3.94 -8.99
N THR A 89 12.16 3.12 -7.93
CA THR A 89 12.27 3.64 -6.55
C THR A 89 13.39 3.01 -5.70
N VAL A 90 14.21 2.15 -6.28
CA VAL A 90 15.21 1.38 -5.55
C VAL A 90 16.61 1.96 -5.76
N HIS A 91 17.28 2.38 -4.68
CA HIS A 91 18.71 2.62 -4.68
C HIS A 91 19.39 1.44 -3.97
N TYR A 92 20.00 0.57 -4.73
CA TYR A 92 20.66 -0.64 -4.25
C TYR A 92 22.17 -0.52 -4.30
N THR A 93 22.83 -0.87 -3.19
CA THR A 93 24.27 -1.03 -3.05
C THR A 93 24.54 -2.48 -2.64
N GLU A 94 25.37 -3.18 -3.42
CA GLU A 94 25.63 -4.61 -3.20
C GLU A 94 26.38 -4.86 -1.90
N ASP A 95 27.42 -4.07 -1.65
CA ASP A 95 28.22 -4.10 -0.44
C ASP A 95 28.42 -2.66 0.07
N ASP A 96 27.91 -2.35 1.25
CA ASP A 96 28.19 -1.11 1.96
C ASP A 96 29.61 -1.14 2.59
N GLU A 97 29.96 -0.14 3.40
CA GLU A 97 31.26 -0.06 4.06
C GLU A 97 31.55 -1.26 5.00
N GLU A 98 30.50 -1.96 5.44
CA GLU A 98 30.57 -3.14 6.31
C GLU A 98 30.52 -4.46 5.52
N GLY A 99 30.40 -4.40 4.18
CA GLY A 99 30.29 -5.56 3.29
C GLY A 99 28.89 -6.20 3.29
N ALA A 100 27.88 -5.46 3.73
CA ALA A 100 26.47 -5.87 3.72
C ALA A 100 25.69 -5.18 2.61
N PRO A 101 24.61 -5.80 2.10
CA PRO A 101 23.75 -5.12 1.13
C PRO A 101 22.97 -3.97 1.82
N ASP A 102 22.79 -2.89 1.09
CA ASP A 102 22.02 -1.75 1.53
C ASP A 102 21.05 -1.32 0.43
N THR A 103 19.78 -1.15 0.77
CA THR A 103 18.75 -0.78 -0.21
C THR A 103 17.81 0.27 0.36
N PHE A 104 17.83 1.44 -0.26
CA PHE A 104 16.88 2.51 0.02
C PHE A 104 15.73 2.46 -0.98
N VAL A 105 14.48 2.46 -0.49
CA VAL A 105 13.27 2.43 -1.32
C VAL A 105 12.42 3.63 -0.98
N PHE A 106 12.21 4.53 -1.94
CA PHE A 106 11.37 5.71 -1.75
C PHE A 106 9.97 5.53 -2.33
N THR A 107 9.02 6.40 -1.93
CA THR A 107 7.59 6.16 -2.15
C THR A 107 7.10 6.37 -3.58
N GLY A 108 7.91 7.02 -4.42
CA GLY A 108 7.55 7.45 -5.77
C GLY A 108 7.93 8.93 -5.95
N ASP A 109 6.95 9.80 -6.02
CA ASP A 109 7.13 11.25 -6.17
C ASP A 109 7.78 11.95 -4.96
N ILE A 110 7.84 11.29 -3.80
CA ILE A 110 8.56 11.78 -2.60
C ILE A 110 9.81 10.95 -2.40
N HIS A 111 10.97 11.60 -2.46
CA HIS A 111 12.29 10.95 -2.37
C HIS A 111 12.73 10.73 -0.92
N ALA A 112 11.91 10.00 -0.16
CA ALA A 112 12.17 9.57 1.20
C ALA A 112 11.64 8.16 1.44
N MET A 113 12.23 7.44 2.39
CA MET A 113 11.91 6.05 2.70
C MET A 113 11.02 5.99 3.94
N TRP A 114 9.72 5.82 3.76
CA TRP A 114 8.81 5.39 4.82
C TRP A 114 9.04 3.92 5.13
N LEU A 115 9.04 3.57 6.42
CA LEU A 115 9.19 2.16 6.84
C LEU A 115 8.01 1.31 6.37
N ARG A 116 6.81 1.83 6.44
CA ARG A 116 5.58 1.22 5.91
C ARG A 116 5.68 0.97 4.41
N ASP A 117 5.86 2.05 3.64
CA ASP A 117 5.86 2.01 2.17
C ASP A 117 6.96 1.10 1.64
N SER A 118 8.20 1.28 2.09
CA SER A 118 9.34 0.49 1.62
C SER A 118 9.17 -1.00 1.86
N GLY A 119 8.58 -1.38 3.02
CA GLY A 119 8.25 -2.77 3.32
C GLY A 119 7.14 -3.31 2.42
N ALA A 120 6.05 -2.55 2.24
CA ALA A 120 4.90 -2.97 1.45
C ALA A 120 5.22 -3.01 -0.06
N GLN A 121 5.98 -2.04 -0.57
CA GLN A 121 6.35 -1.95 -1.98
C GLN A 121 7.17 -3.16 -2.48
N VAL A 122 8.04 -3.70 -1.65
CA VAL A 122 8.89 -4.84 -2.05
C VAL A 122 8.31 -6.20 -1.65
N PHE A 123 7.28 -6.22 -0.81
CA PHE A 123 6.67 -7.44 -0.28
C PHE A 123 6.28 -8.47 -1.35
N PRO A 124 5.66 -8.10 -2.49
CA PRO A 124 5.25 -9.06 -3.51
C PRO A 124 6.41 -9.80 -4.18
N TYR A 125 7.63 -9.28 -4.11
CA TYR A 125 8.80 -9.90 -4.72
C TYR A 125 9.43 -10.97 -3.85
N ILE A 126 9.10 -11.06 -2.56
CA ILE A 126 9.69 -12.04 -1.62
C ILE A 126 9.55 -13.46 -2.14
N LYS A 127 8.37 -13.83 -2.67
CA LYS A 127 8.11 -15.18 -3.23
C LYS A 127 9.02 -15.54 -4.43
N LEU A 128 9.61 -14.55 -5.07
CA LEU A 128 10.52 -14.75 -6.22
C LEU A 128 11.99 -14.85 -5.81
N ALA A 129 12.35 -14.37 -4.61
CA ALA A 129 13.72 -14.32 -4.11
C ALA A 129 14.46 -15.68 -4.10
N PRO A 130 13.83 -16.83 -3.77
CA PRO A 130 14.53 -18.13 -3.78
C PRO A 130 15.11 -18.50 -5.16
N SER A 131 14.51 -17.99 -6.24
CA SER A 131 14.95 -18.26 -7.63
C SER A 131 15.88 -17.20 -8.23
N ASP A 132 16.16 -16.11 -7.48
CA ASP A 132 16.99 -14.99 -7.95
C ASP A 132 17.83 -14.43 -6.79
N LYS A 133 19.09 -14.79 -6.74
CA LYS A 133 19.99 -14.38 -5.65
C LYS A 133 20.28 -12.88 -5.63
N HIS A 134 20.24 -12.21 -6.78
CA HIS A 134 20.38 -10.76 -6.85
C HIS A 134 19.18 -10.06 -6.23
N LEU A 135 17.95 -10.52 -6.54
CA LEU A 135 16.73 -10.05 -5.89
C LEU A 135 16.74 -10.34 -4.39
N GLN A 136 17.15 -11.55 -3.98
CA GLN A 136 17.24 -11.93 -2.57
C GLN A 136 18.17 -10.97 -1.80
N ARG A 137 19.34 -10.64 -2.38
CA ARG A 137 20.30 -9.72 -1.76
C ARG A 137 19.76 -8.29 -1.67
N MET A 138 19.09 -7.80 -2.70
CA MET A 138 18.41 -6.50 -2.67
C MET A 138 17.37 -6.42 -1.55
N LEU A 139 16.53 -7.46 -1.40
CA LEU A 139 15.51 -7.53 -0.32
C LEU A 139 16.15 -7.57 1.07
N ALA A 140 17.23 -8.34 1.23
CA ALA A 140 18.02 -8.33 2.47
C ALA A 140 18.54 -6.92 2.79
N GLY A 141 18.99 -6.17 1.77
CA GLY A 141 19.42 -4.78 1.92
C GLY A 141 18.32 -3.85 2.42
N VAL A 142 17.06 -4.00 1.93
CA VAL A 142 15.91 -3.23 2.45
C VAL A 142 15.70 -3.51 3.94
N ILE A 143 15.72 -4.78 4.34
CA ILE A 143 15.48 -5.20 5.73
C ILE A 143 16.59 -4.68 6.65
N LEU A 144 17.85 -4.81 6.26
CA LEU A 144 19.00 -4.31 7.04
C LEU A 144 18.94 -2.78 7.19
N ARG A 145 18.59 -2.05 6.14
CA ARG A 145 18.38 -0.59 6.22
C ARG A 145 17.24 -0.24 7.17
N GLN A 146 16.12 -0.96 7.12
CA GLN A 146 15.00 -0.74 8.04
C GLN A 146 15.41 -0.96 9.50
N PHE A 147 16.25 -1.96 9.80
CA PHE A 147 16.81 -2.14 11.17
C PHE A 147 17.69 -0.96 11.56
N LYS A 148 18.56 -0.45 10.65
CA LYS A 148 19.35 0.78 10.88
C LYS A 148 18.44 1.98 11.19
N CYS A 149 17.36 2.15 10.43
CA CYS A 149 16.36 3.22 10.64
C CYS A 149 15.73 3.15 12.05
N ILE A 150 15.23 1.99 12.48
CA ILE A 150 14.69 1.79 13.84
C ILE A 150 15.75 2.07 14.93
N ASN A 151 17.00 1.74 14.66
CA ASN A 151 18.09 1.98 15.63
C ASN A 151 18.51 3.45 15.68
N ILE A 152 18.30 4.23 14.60
CA ILE A 152 18.48 5.70 14.59
C ILE A 152 17.38 6.37 15.41
N ASP A 153 16.11 6.08 15.12
CA ASP A 153 14.97 6.61 15.86
C ASP A 153 13.71 5.74 15.67
N PRO A 154 13.28 5.01 16.70
CA PRO A 154 12.12 4.11 16.59
C PRO A 154 10.76 4.85 16.54
N TYR A 155 10.73 6.17 16.74
CA TYR A 155 9.52 6.98 16.62
C TYR A 155 9.34 7.61 15.22
N ALA A 156 10.37 7.55 14.37
CA ALA A 156 10.31 8.13 13.04
C ALA A 156 9.63 7.17 12.05
N ASN A 157 8.80 7.74 11.17
CA ASN A 157 8.13 7.01 10.10
C ASN A 157 8.93 7.05 8.78
N ALA A 158 9.69 8.14 8.51
CA ALA A 158 10.37 8.33 7.24
C ALA A 158 11.82 8.83 7.39
N PHE A 159 12.70 8.35 6.50
CA PHE A 159 14.15 8.57 6.55
C PHE A 159 14.68 9.09 5.22
N ASN A 160 15.77 9.86 5.30
CA ASN A 160 16.52 10.36 4.15
C ASN A 160 17.52 9.30 3.65
N LEU A 161 17.86 9.34 2.36
CA LEU A 161 18.95 8.51 1.81
C LEU A 161 20.30 8.85 2.45
N GLN A 162 20.56 10.16 2.64
CA GLN A 162 21.72 10.72 3.31
C GLN A 162 21.24 11.78 4.32
N PRO A 163 21.99 12.06 5.40
CA PRO A 163 21.61 13.08 6.36
C PRO A 163 21.33 14.45 5.72
N GLN A 164 20.22 15.09 6.07
CA GLN A 164 19.77 16.38 5.53
C GLN A 164 19.43 17.36 6.67
N PRO A 165 20.41 18.10 7.21
CA PRO A 165 20.19 18.99 8.35
C PRO A 165 19.25 20.17 8.03
N ASP A 166 19.09 20.54 6.76
CA ASP A 166 18.19 21.58 6.26
C ASP A 166 16.93 21.04 5.57
N GLY A 167 16.58 19.79 5.82
CA GLY A 167 15.40 19.14 5.23
C GLY A 167 14.09 19.85 5.59
N SER A 168 13.04 19.64 4.78
CA SER A 168 11.76 20.36 4.87
C SER A 168 11.12 20.31 6.27
N TRP A 169 11.24 19.17 6.96
CA TRP A 169 10.59 18.93 8.26
C TRP A 169 11.54 19.06 9.47
N GLN A 170 12.78 19.46 9.28
CA GLN A 170 13.76 19.63 10.37
C GLN A 170 13.35 20.70 11.40
N LYS A 171 12.31 21.50 11.11
CA LYS A 171 11.78 22.53 12.02
C LYS A 171 10.55 22.07 12.80
N ASP A 172 10.14 20.82 12.67
CA ASP A 172 9.07 20.26 13.49
C ASP A 172 9.46 20.26 14.97
N PHE A 173 8.49 20.50 15.84
CA PHE A 173 8.71 20.50 17.31
C PHE A 173 8.66 19.06 17.84
N THR A 174 9.71 18.33 17.58
CA THR A 174 10.02 16.97 18.02
C THR A 174 11.54 16.77 17.96
N ASP A 175 12.08 15.64 18.42
CA ASP A 175 13.54 15.38 18.41
C ASP A 175 14.03 15.01 17.01
N MET A 176 14.01 15.96 16.06
CA MET A 176 14.48 15.75 14.70
C MET A 176 15.98 15.50 14.65
N LYS A 177 16.40 14.61 13.75
CA LYS A 177 17.80 14.31 13.40
C LYS A 177 17.97 14.47 11.88
N PRO A 178 19.18 14.75 11.37
CA PRO A 178 19.40 14.92 9.92
C PRO A 178 19.06 13.69 9.07
N GLU A 179 19.12 12.50 9.65
CA GLU A 179 18.77 11.22 9.01
C GLU A 179 17.27 11.08 8.78
N LEU A 180 16.43 11.80 9.54
CA LEU A 180 14.99 11.71 9.49
C LEU A 180 14.43 12.63 8.42
N HIS A 181 13.57 12.11 7.56
CA HIS A 181 12.72 12.92 6.70
C HIS A 181 11.55 13.48 7.50
N GLU A 182 10.88 12.60 8.27
CA GLU A 182 9.74 12.94 9.13
C GLU A 182 9.76 12.09 10.41
N ARG A 183 9.26 12.66 11.52
CA ARG A 183 9.21 11.96 12.82
C ARG A 183 7.78 11.88 13.36
N LYS A 184 6.87 11.42 12.54
CA LYS A 184 5.51 11.07 12.95
C LYS A 184 5.49 9.66 13.54
N TRP A 185 5.04 9.53 14.79
CA TRP A 185 4.93 8.22 15.44
C TRP A 185 3.68 7.48 14.97
N GLU A 186 3.89 6.36 14.34
CA GLU A 186 2.90 5.42 13.82
C GLU A 186 3.28 4.01 14.30
N ILE A 187 2.32 3.29 14.89
CA ILE A 187 2.57 1.91 15.36
C ILE A 187 2.94 0.98 14.22
N ASP A 188 2.36 1.19 13.04
CA ASP A 188 2.56 0.33 11.89
C ASP A 188 3.98 0.45 11.29
N SER A 189 4.63 1.60 11.41
CA SER A 189 5.99 1.80 10.90
C SER A 189 6.96 0.69 11.35
N PRO A 190 7.19 0.42 12.66
CA PRO A 190 8.02 -0.70 13.09
C PRO A 190 7.39 -2.08 12.81
N CYS A 191 6.06 -2.17 12.72
CA CYS A 191 5.39 -3.43 12.39
C CYS A 191 5.70 -3.89 10.96
N TYR A 192 5.77 -3.00 9.98
CA TYR A 192 6.16 -3.33 8.62
C TYR A 192 7.59 -3.85 8.51
N VAL A 193 8.48 -3.35 9.34
CA VAL A 193 9.87 -3.86 9.44
C VAL A 193 9.89 -5.33 9.85
N ILE A 194 9.14 -5.69 10.89
CA ILE A 194 9.04 -7.07 11.35
C ILE A 194 8.35 -7.95 10.29
N ARG A 195 7.26 -7.47 9.70
CA ARG A 195 6.51 -8.18 8.67
C ARG A 195 7.39 -8.57 7.48
N LEU A 196 8.16 -7.61 6.95
CA LEU A 196 9.04 -7.86 5.81
C LEU A 196 10.12 -8.88 6.16
N ALA A 197 10.77 -8.71 7.32
CA ALA A 197 11.84 -9.61 7.78
C ALA A 197 11.32 -11.05 8.02
N TYR A 198 10.15 -11.19 8.62
CA TYR A 198 9.51 -12.48 8.88
C TYR A 198 9.18 -13.23 7.59
N GLU A 199 8.49 -12.59 6.64
CA GLU A 199 8.11 -13.22 5.37
C GLU A 199 9.34 -13.56 4.51
N TYR A 200 10.35 -12.69 4.52
CA TYR A 200 11.63 -12.96 3.85
C TYR A 200 12.27 -14.22 4.41
N TRP A 201 12.38 -14.33 5.73
CA TRP A 201 12.93 -15.51 6.39
C TRP A 201 12.13 -16.77 6.11
N LYS A 202 10.81 -16.72 6.27
CA LYS A 202 9.93 -17.89 6.02
C LYS A 202 10.02 -18.37 4.57
N THR A 203 10.23 -17.47 3.62
CA THR A 203 10.29 -17.82 2.20
C THR A 203 11.67 -18.28 1.75
N THR A 204 12.74 -17.66 2.27
CA THR A 204 14.12 -17.90 1.78
C THR A 204 14.93 -18.83 2.69
N GLY A 205 14.56 -18.94 3.97
CA GLY A 205 15.35 -19.61 4.99
C GLY A 205 16.64 -18.86 5.38
N ASP A 206 16.82 -17.63 4.90
CA ASP A 206 18.03 -16.85 5.15
C ASP A 206 18.01 -16.22 6.54
N ASN A 207 18.90 -16.69 7.41
CA ASN A 207 19.06 -16.22 8.79
C ASN A 207 20.11 -15.11 8.92
N SER A 208 20.85 -14.77 7.86
CA SER A 208 22.00 -13.88 7.91
C SER A 208 21.67 -12.45 8.32
N ILE A 209 20.42 -12.01 8.09
CA ILE A 209 19.94 -10.67 8.42
C ILE A 209 19.66 -10.48 9.93
N PHE A 210 19.56 -11.55 10.74
CA PHE A 210 19.14 -11.48 12.15
C PHE A 210 20.32 -11.38 13.12
N GLY A 211 21.24 -10.43 12.87
CA GLY A 211 22.38 -10.13 13.75
C GLY A 211 22.05 -9.13 14.87
N GLU A 212 23.09 -8.47 15.38
CA GLU A 212 22.97 -7.49 16.48
C GLU A 212 22.05 -6.30 16.14
N SER A 213 22.06 -5.83 14.88
CA SER A 213 21.19 -4.73 14.44
C SER A 213 19.71 -5.08 14.58
N TRP A 214 19.32 -6.33 14.26
CA TRP A 214 17.98 -6.85 14.50
C TRP A 214 17.63 -6.90 15.98
N LEU A 215 18.52 -7.49 16.82
CA LEU A 215 18.27 -7.60 18.26
C LEU A 215 18.08 -6.23 18.91
N GLN A 216 18.90 -5.26 18.52
CA GLN A 216 18.77 -3.88 18.99
C GLN A 216 17.46 -3.23 18.49
N ALA A 217 17.09 -3.46 17.23
CA ALA A 217 15.85 -2.93 16.66
C ALA A 217 14.62 -3.47 17.41
N ILE A 218 14.56 -4.77 17.69
CA ILE A 218 13.47 -5.36 18.48
C ILE A 218 13.42 -4.80 19.92
N GLN A 219 14.56 -4.62 20.56
CA GLN A 219 14.60 -4.01 21.89
C GLN A 219 14.07 -2.57 21.86
N ASN A 220 14.44 -1.79 20.84
CA ASN A 220 13.94 -0.42 20.64
C ASN A 220 12.43 -0.40 20.38
N ILE A 221 11.89 -1.30 19.55
CA ILE A 221 10.46 -1.44 19.28
C ILE A 221 9.70 -1.77 20.57
N LEU A 222 10.16 -2.76 21.34
CA LEU A 222 9.54 -3.12 22.63
C LEU A 222 9.50 -1.95 23.62
N ASN A 223 10.62 -1.23 23.73
CA ASN A 223 10.72 -0.08 24.62
C ASN A 223 9.75 1.03 24.18
N THR A 224 9.66 1.31 22.87
CA THR A 224 8.77 2.31 22.29
C THR A 224 7.30 1.96 22.48
N PHE A 225 6.92 0.70 22.22
CA PHE A 225 5.56 0.24 22.44
C PHE A 225 5.14 0.35 23.91
N ARG A 226 6.02 -0.04 24.85
CA ARG A 226 5.76 0.09 26.30
C ARG A 226 5.65 1.55 26.74
N ASP A 227 6.53 2.42 26.22
CA ASP A 227 6.46 3.86 26.46
C ASP A 227 5.10 4.41 25.99
N GLN A 228 4.64 4.00 24.82
CA GLN A 228 3.38 4.44 24.24
C GLN A 228 2.12 3.73 24.79
N GLN A 229 2.25 2.72 25.64
CA GLN A 229 1.13 2.28 26.49
C GLN A 229 0.74 3.32 27.54
N ARG A 230 1.60 4.30 27.82
CA ARG A 230 1.38 5.43 28.72
C ARG A 230 0.91 5.05 30.13
N LYS A 231 1.38 3.92 30.66
CA LYS A 231 0.99 3.39 31.96
C LYS A 231 1.50 4.23 33.13
N GLU A 232 2.67 4.82 33.01
CA GLU A 232 3.34 5.56 34.08
C GLU A 232 3.29 7.07 33.85
N ASN A 233 3.37 7.51 32.60
CA ASN A 233 3.38 8.92 32.19
C ASN A 233 2.94 9.05 30.72
N LEU A 234 3.04 10.26 30.13
CA LEU A 234 2.63 10.52 28.73
C LEU A 234 3.59 9.94 27.68
N GLY A 235 4.70 9.31 28.09
CA GLY A 235 5.75 8.81 27.21
C GLY A 235 6.79 9.89 26.89
N LYS A 236 7.76 9.54 26.02
CA LYS A 236 8.84 10.44 25.61
C LYS A 236 8.52 11.20 24.32
N TYR A 237 7.54 10.73 23.57
CA TYR A 237 7.22 11.26 22.26
C TYR A 237 6.19 12.38 22.35
N ARG A 238 6.47 13.50 21.67
CA ARG A 238 5.50 14.54 21.36
C ARG A 238 5.83 15.12 20.00
N PHE A 239 4.83 15.68 19.32
CA PHE A 239 4.98 16.22 17.98
C PHE A 239 4.07 17.42 17.75
N GLN A 240 4.63 18.49 17.24
CA GLN A 240 3.88 19.61 16.67
C GLN A 240 4.57 20.09 15.38
N ARG A 241 3.74 20.49 14.41
CA ARG A 241 4.16 21.12 13.16
C ARG A 241 3.44 22.45 13.00
N ARG A 242 4.12 23.45 12.47
CA ARG A 242 3.47 24.69 12.04
C ARG A 242 2.80 24.44 10.69
N THR A 243 1.49 24.33 10.68
CA THR A 243 0.69 23.96 9.52
C THR A 243 -0.71 24.56 9.63
N GLU A 244 -1.36 24.78 8.48
CA GLU A 244 -2.79 25.11 8.41
C GLU A 244 -3.67 23.85 8.43
N ARG A 245 -3.09 22.66 8.17
CA ARG A 245 -3.77 21.37 8.21
C ARG A 245 -3.84 20.85 9.66
N GLN A 246 -5.03 20.83 10.24
CA GLN A 246 -5.23 20.35 11.61
C GLN A 246 -4.78 18.90 11.83
N LEU A 247 -4.86 18.05 10.80
CA LEU A 247 -4.46 16.64 10.90
C LEU A 247 -2.96 16.42 10.71
N ASP A 248 -2.20 17.45 10.37
CA ASP A 248 -0.75 17.36 10.17
C ASP A 248 0.06 17.73 11.43
N THR A 249 -0.61 17.87 12.58
CA THR A 249 -0.03 18.17 13.87
C THR A 249 -0.85 17.60 15.01
N MET A 250 -0.23 17.35 16.15
CA MET A 250 -0.94 16.87 17.33
C MET A 250 -1.43 18.03 18.20
N ASN A 251 -2.62 17.89 18.78
CA ASN A 251 -3.19 18.80 19.78
C ASN A 251 -2.51 18.62 21.16
N ASN A 252 -2.98 19.35 22.17
CA ASN A 252 -2.57 19.24 23.57
C ASN A 252 -1.04 19.29 23.73
N ASP A 253 -0.44 20.37 23.22
CA ASP A 253 1.03 20.62 23.24
C ASP A 253 1.86 19.47 22.62
N GLY A 254 1.28 18.76 21.64
CA GLY A 254 1.95 17.66 20.94
C GLY A 254 1.79 16.30 21.60
N TRP A 255 1.02 16.20 22.68
CA TRP A 255 0.75 14.92 23.36
C TRP A 255 -0.45 14.17 22.79
N GLY A 256 -1.32 14.85 22.03
CA GLY A 256 -2.56 14.30 21.52
C GLY A 256 -3.69 14.25 22.54
N ALA A 257 -4.81 13.63 22.18
CA ALA A 257 -5.95 13.48 23.05
C ALA A 257 -5.62 12.65 24.32
N PRO A 258 -6.25 12.92 25.47
CA PRO A 258 -6.07 12.11 26.68
C PRO A 258 -6.50 10.66 26.44
N VAL A 259 -5.76 9.72 27.01
CA VAL A 259 -6.11 8.29 27.03
C VAL A 259 -6.11 7.75 28.44
N ARG A 260 -6.96 6.75 28.68
CA ARG A 260 -6.87 5.90 29.86
C ARG A 260 -5.95 4.72 29.51
N PRO A 261 -4.84 4.52 30.21
CA PRO A 261 -3.96 3.37 29.97
C PRO A 261 -4.67 2.06 30.24
N VAL A 262 -4.91 1.29 29.20
CA VAL A 262 -5.68 0.02 29.24
C VAL A 262 -4.91 -1.16 28.66
N GLY A 263 -3.62 -0.94 28.32
CA GLY A 263 -2.76 -1.94 27.70
C GLY A 263 -2.62 -1.79 26.18
N LEU A 264 -3.42 -0.92 25.53
CA LEU A 264 -3.23 -0.54 24.13
C LEU A 264 -2.06 0.40 23.95
N ILE A 265 -1.49 0.42 22.75
CA ILE A 265 -0.38 1.28 22.33
C ILE A 265 -0.97 2.52 21.67
N ALA A 266 -0.58 3.71 22.11
CA ALA A 266 -0.98 4.96 21.48
C ALA A 266 -0.22 5.18 20.18
N SER A 267 -0.94 5.52 19.11
CA SER A 267 -0.43 6.02 17.83
C SER A 267 -0.69 7.50 17.72
N ALA A 268 0.32 8.28 17.45
CA ALA A 268 0.14 9.72 17.26
C ALA A 268 -0.49 10.02 15.90
N PHE A 269 -0.11 9.23 14.91
CA PHE A 269 -0.57 9.36 13.53
C PHE A 269 -1.11 8.01 13.02
N ARG A 270 -1.94 8.11 11.99
CA ARG A 270 -2.48 7.01 11.19
C ARG A 270 -1.51 6.61 10.08
N PRO A 271 -1.67 5.47 9.43
CA PRO A 271 -0.90 5.11 8.24
C PRO A 271 -1.02 6.11 7.08
N SER A 272 -1.99 7.02 7.12
CA SER A 272 -2.18 8.13 6.19
C SER A 272 -1.37 9.38 6.52
N ASP A 273 -0.50 9.35 7.55
CA ASP A 273 0.21 10.49 8.11
C ASP A 273 -0.69 11.53 8.81
N ASP A 274 -1.99 11.28 8.95
CA ASP A 274 -2.94 12.13 9.67
C ASP A 274 -2.92 11.84 11.17
N ALA A 275 -3.00 12.88 12.00
CA ALA A 275 -3.09 12.74 13.45
C ALA A 275 -4.35 11.95 13.86
N THR A 276 -4.20 11.03 14.80
CA THR A 276 -5.31 10.30 15.38
C THR A 276 -6.22 11.22 16.20
N THR A 277 -7.52 10.96 16.16
CA THR A 277 -8.51 11.65 17.01
C THR A 277 -8.53 11.06 18.40
N LEU A 278 -8.57 9.73 18.50
CA LEU A 278 -8.43 8.96 19.74
C LEU A 278 -7.18 8.09 19.57
N LEU A 279 -6.23 8.20 20.51
CA LEU A 279 -4.86 7.72 20.27
C LEU A 279 -4.69 6.20 20.11
N PHE A 280 -5.64 5.38 20.54
CA PHE A 280 -5.54 3.95 20.35
C PHE A 280 -6.14 3.53 19.02
N LEU A 281 -5.33 3.60 17.96
CA LEU A 281 -5.67 3.15 16.61
C LEU A 281 -5.79 1.62 16.58
N VAL A 282 -7.00 1.13 16.41
CA VAL A 282 -7.33 -0.29 16.57
C VAL A 282 -6.65 -1.18 15.53
N PRO A 283 -6.72 -0.93 14.19
CA PRO A 283 -6.07 -1.79 13.22
C PRO A 283 -4.55 -1.86 13.40
N SER A 284 -3.88 -0.75 13.75
CA SER A 284 -2.44 -0.78 14.03
C SER A 284 -2.09 -1.54 15.31
N ASN A 285 -2.95 -1.52 16.33
CA ASN A 285 -2.77 -2.36 17.53
C ASN A 285 -2.95 -3.86 17.22
N PHE A 286 -3.86 -4.25 16.32
CA PHE A 286 -3.95 -5.63 15.84
C PHE A 286 -2.67 -6.04 15.09
N MET A 287 -2.18 -5.20 14.19
CA MET A 287 -0.92 -5.45 13.48
C MET A 287 0.26 -5.61 14.46
N ALA A 288 0.33 -4.79 15.52
CA ALA A 288 1.36 -4.91 16.55
C ALA A 288 1.31 -6.29 17.26
N VAL A 289 0.12 -6.83 17.57
CA VAL A 289 -0.03 -8.18 18.14
C VAL A 289 0.54 -9.23 17.21
N THR A 290 0.17 -9.18 15.92
CA THR A 290 0.64 -10.13 14.91
C THR A 290 2.16 -10.07 14.76
N GLN A 291 2.71 -8.86 14.61
CA GLN A 291 4.13 -8.70 14.36
C GLN A 291 5.02 -8.99 15.59
N LEU A 292 4.54 -8.71 16.80
CA LEU A 292 5.25 -9.13 18.02
C LEU A 292 5.33 -10.66 18.15
N ARG A 293 4.31 -11.40 17.71
CA ARG A 293 4.35 -12.87 17.66
C ARG A 293 5.33 -13.39 16.62
N HIS A 294 5.37 -12.76 15.42
CA HIS A 294 6.36 -13.08 14.40
C HIS A 294 7.79 -12.80 14.89
N ALA A 295 8.01 -11.67 15.57
CA ALA A 295 9.31 -11.38 16.18
C ALA A 295 9.70 -12.42 17.25
N ALA A 296 8.75 -12.85 18.08
CA ALA A 296 9.00 -13.90 19.07
C ALA A 296 9.41 -15.24 18.43
N GLU A 297 8.81 -15.60 17.31
CA GLU A 297 9.17 -16.80 16.55
C GLU A 297 10.60 -16.71 16.02
N ILE A 298 10.99 -15.61 15.36
CA ILE A 298 12.37 -15.38 14.89
C ILE A 298 13.36 -15.46 16.05
N LEU A 299 13.07 -14.77 17.16
CA LEU A 299 13.94 -14.72 18.33
C LEU A 299 14.15 -16.11 18.96
N ASN A 300 13.12 -16.96 18.97
CA ASN A 300 13.21 -18.33 19.47
C ASN A 300 13.97 -19.25 18.51
N GLU A 301 13.64 -19.23 17.23
CA GLU A 301 14.13 -20.21 16.26
C GLU A 301 15.52 -19.86 15.70
N VAL A 302 15.78 -18.55 15.49
CA VAL A 302 17.02 -18.09 14.87
C VAL A 302 18.03 -17.60 15.90
N ASN A 303 17.61 -16.69 16.79
CA ASN A 303 18.54 -16.06 17.74
C ASN A 303 18.70 -16.82 19.05
N HIS A 304 17.80 -17.75 19.36
CA HIS A 304 17.74 -18.48 20.66
C HIS A 304 17.62 -17.54 21.88
N ARG A 305 17.02 -16.33 21.67
CA ARG A 305 16.80 -15.29 22.68
C ARG A 305 15.42 -15.43 23.32
N LYS A 306 15.24 -16.50 24.12
CA LYS A 306 13.98 -16.81 24.81
C LYS A 306 13.48 -15.67 25.71
N ASP A 307 14.41 -14.95 26.34
CA ASP A 307 14.12 -13.80 27.19
C ASP A 307 13.41 -12.67 26.41
N LEU A 308 13.92 -12.35 25.23
CA LEU A 308 13.37 -11.29 24.38
C LEU A 308 12.07 -11.77 23.68
N ALA A 309 12.03 -13.02 23.24
CA ALA A 309 10.82 -13.65 22.68
C ALA A 309 9.65 -13.63 23.66
N GLN A 310 9.91 -13.96 24.95
CA GLN A 310 8.89 -13.89 25.99
C GLN A 310 8.38 -12.46 26.20
N GLN A 311 9.24 -11.46 26.12
CA GLN A 311 8.82 -10.05 26.21
C GLN A 311 7.89 -9.65 25.06
N CYS A 312 8.18 -10.09 23.82
CA CYS A 312 7.30 -9.88 22.66
C CYS A 312 5.94 -10.56 22.88
N THR A 313 5.92 -11.82 23.28
CA THR A 313 4.68 -12.58 23.51
C THR A 313 3.84 -11.95 24.62
N THR A 314 4.47 -11.58 25.75
CA THR A 314 3.76 -10.96 26.87
C THR A 314 3.09 -9.65 26.47
N LEU A 315 3.80 -8.79 25.71
CA LEU A 315 3.23 -7.53 25.22
C LEU A 315 2.11 -7.78 24.21
N ALA A 316 2.29 -8.74 23.29
CA ALA A 316 1.26 -9.12 22.31
C ALA A 316 -0.03 -9.59 23.01
N ASP A 317 0.09 -10.42 24.03
CA ASP A 317 -1.04 -10.95 24.78
C ASP A 317 -1.77 -9.85 25.57
N GLU A 318 -1.04 -8.91 26.16
CA GLU A 318 -1.62 -7.76 26.86
C GLU A 318 -2.42 -6.87 25.89
N VAL A 319 -1.83 -6.51 24.73
CA VAL A 319 -2.50 -5.70 23.72
C VAL A 319 -3.74 -6.44 23.19
N LYS A 320 -3.63 -7.75 22.91
CA LYS A 320 -4.78 -8.55 22.44
C LYS A 320 -5.93 -8.60 23.44
N GLN A 321 -5.64 -8.74 24.73
CA GLN A 321 -6.65 -8.70 25.78
C GLN A 321 -7.33 -7.32 25.84
N ALA A 322 -6.57 -6.24 25.70
CA ALA A 322 -7.11 -4.89 25.67
C ALA A 322 -7.98 -4.65 24.41
N LEU A 323 -7.56 -5.10 23.23
CA LEU A 323 -8.36 -5.04 22.00
C LEU A 323 -9.71 -5.77 22.17
N ASN A 324 -9.69 -6.99 22.69
CA ASN A 324 -10.92 -7.76 22.92
C ASN A 324 -11.91 -7.06 23.85
N LYS A 325 -11.42 -6.21 24.76
CA LYS A 325 -12.26 -5.51 25.74
C LYS A 325 -12.72 -4.13 25.30
N TYR A 326 -11.89 -3.39 24.55
CA TYR A 326 -12.12 -1.96 24.31
C TYR A 326 -12.38 -1.62 22.83
N ALA A 327 -12.00 -2.50 21.88
CA ALA A 327 -12.11 -2.21 20.47
C ALA A 327 -13.46 -2.56 19.84
N ILE A 328 -14.33 -3.32 20.55
CA ILE A 328 -15.61 -3.78 20.01
C ILE A 328 -16.71 -2.78 20.34
N HIS A 329 -17.48 -2.39 19.31
CA HIS A 329 -18.67 -1.57 19.39
C HIS A 329 -19.90 -2.40 18.99
N ILE A 330 -21.01 -2.24 19.73
CA ILE A 330 -22.27 -2.88 19.36
C ILE A 330 -23.09 -1.91 18.51
N HIS A 331 -22.94 -2.01 17.20
CA HIS A 331 -23.63 -1.14 16.27
C HIS A 331 -25.09 -1.60 16.06
N PRO A 332 -26.10 -0.69 16.08
CA PRO A 332 -27.52 -1.08 16.01
C PRO A 332 -27.91 -1.80 14.70
N LYS A 333 -27.23 -1.52 13.59
CA LYS A 333 -27.50 -2.10 12.26
C LYS A 333 -26.62 -3.32 11.95
N TYR A 334 -25.36 -3.33 12.39
CA TYR A 334 -24.37 -4.35 12.00
C TYR A 334 -24.08 -5.37 13.09
N GLY A 335 -24.51 -5.11 14.34
CA GLY A 335 -24.11 -5.91 15.51
C GLY A 335 -22.69 -5.55 15.99
N PRO A 336 -21.94 -6.49 16.58
CA PRO A 336 -20.58 -6.22 17.04
C PRO A 336 -19.65 -5.93 15.85
N ILE A 337 -18.98 -4.76 15.87
CA ILE A 337 -17.98 -4.31 14.92
C ILE A 337 -16.73 -3.83 15.65
N TYR A 338 -15.58 -3.77 14.97
CA TYR A 338 -14.42 -3.07 15.49
C TYR A 338 -14.55 -1.56 15.28
N ALA A 339 -14.26 -0.77 16.33
CA ALA A 339 -14.05 0.66 16.21
C ALA A 339 -12.69 0.94 15.53
N PHE A 340 -12.55 2.08 14.86
CA PHE A 340 -11.29 2.47 14.23
C PHE A 340 -10.28 3.01 15.24
N GLU A 341 -10.75 3.90 16.15
CA GLU A 341 -9.95 4.44 17.24
C GLU A 341 -10.74 4.39 18.55
N VAL A 342 -10.03 4.22 19.68
CA VAL A 342 -10.58 4.26 21.03
C VAL A 342 -9.64 5.02 21.97
N ASP A 343 -10.14 5.41 23.17
CA ASP A 343 -9.38 6.17 24.17
C ASP A 343 -9.22 5.48 25.53
N GLY A 344 -9.87 4.32 25.72
CA GLY A 344 -9.91 3.60 27.00
C GLY A 344 -10.89 4.16 28.02
N PHE A 345 -11.47 5.34 27.81
CA PHE A 345 -12.55 5.91 28.66
C PHE A 345 -13.93 5.45 28.22
N GLY A 346 -14.06 4.88 27.01
CA GLY A 346 -15.31 4.41 26.44
C GLY A 346 -15.71 5.18 25.17
N ASN A 347 -14.96 6.19 24.75
CA ASN A 347 -15.19 6.83 23.46
C ASN A 347 -14.62 5.98 22.33
N GLN A 348 -15.34 5.95 21.21
CA GLN A 348 -15.04 5.13 20.04
C GLN A 348 -15.30 5.94 18.77
N LEU A 349 -14.36 5.95 17.85
CA LEU A 349 -14.52 6.53 16.52
C LEU A 349 -14.86 5.41 15.52
N LEU A 350 -16.01 5.56 14.86
CA LEU A 350 -16.53 4.59 13.90
C LEU A 350 -16.29 5.11 12.48
N MET A 351 -15.27 4.61 11.83
CA MET A 351 -14.91 4.86 10.44
C MET A 351 -13.94 3.79 9.98
N ASP A 352 -13.45 3.88 8.76
CA ASP A 352 -12.21 3.27 8.30
C ASP A 352 -11.48 4.25 7.39
N ASP A 353 -10.18 4.07 7.22
CA ASP A 353 -9.29 4.82 6.35
C ASP A 353 -8.72 3.85 5.30
N ALA A 354 -8.45 4.34 4.09
CA ALA A 354 -7.96 3.50 3.00
C ALA A 354 -6.54 2.96 3.23
N ASN A 355 -5.73 3.67 4.01
CA ASN A 355 -4.33 3.30 4.23
C ASN A 355 -4.20 2.07 5.12
N VAL A 356 -3.30 1.18 4.76
CA VAL A 356 -3.07 -0.10 5.45
C VAL A 356 -1.96 0.05 6.50
N PRO A 357 -2.23 -0.32 7.76
CA PRO A 357 -3.33 -1.11 8.30
C PRO A 357 -4.66 -0.33 8.43
N SER A 358 -5.74 -0.97 7.98
CA SER A 358 -7.12 -0.52 8.09
C SER A 358 -7.98 -1.65 8.66
N LEU A 359 -9.21 -1.35 9.06
CA LEU A 359 -10.15 -2.39 9.51
C LEU A 359 -10.46 -3.37 8.37
N LEU A 360 -10.60 -2.87 7.14
CA LEU A 360 -10.83 -3.71 5.96
C LEU A 360 -9.65 -4.65 5.68
N ALA A 361 -8.42 -4.19 5.91
CA ALA A 361 -7.19 -4.91 5.56
C ALA A 361 -6.78 -5.99 6.60
N MET A 362 -7.45 -6.10 7.75
CA MET A 362 -7.02 -6.99 8.85
C MET A 362 -6.70 -8.43 8.41
N PRO A 363 -7.50 -9.12 7.56
CA PRO A 363 -7.14 -10.46 7.11
C PRO A 363 -5.92 -10.51 6.17
N TYR A 364 -5.70 -9.46 5.36
CA TYR A 364 -4.52 -9.35 4.52
C TYR A 364 -3.22 -9.28 5.34
N LEU A 365 -3.28 -8.66 6.51
CA LEU A 365 -2.15 -8.54 7.45
C LEU A 365 -2.00 -9.76 8.38
N GLY A 366 -2.95 -10.71 8.37
CA GLY A 366 -2.96 -11.86 9.27
C GLY A 366 -3.48 -11.55 10.68
N ASP A 367 -4.14 -10.40 10.86
CA ASP A 367 -4.61 -9.92 12.17
C ASP A 367 -5.89 -10.62 12.63
N THR A 368 -6.68 -11.08 11.67
CA THR A 368 -7.89 -11.89 11.86
C THR A 368 -8.13 -12.76 10.62
N THR A 369 -9.15 -13.60 10.64
CA THR A 369 -9.55 -14.40 9.49
C THR A 369 -10.75 -13.77 8.77
N THR A 370 -10.93 -14.11 7.50
CA THR A 370 -12.05 -13.59 6.69
C THR A 370 -13.41 -14.08 7.16
N ASP A 371 -13.49 -15.17 7.93
CA ASP A 371 -14.72 -15.75 8.49
C ASP A 371 -15.01 -15.31 9.93
N ASP A 372 -14.15 -14.48 10.55
CA ASP A 372 -14.41 -13.90 11.86
C ASP A 372 -15.71 -13.08 11.84
N PRO A 373 -16.70 -13.37 12.72
CA PRO A 373 -18.02 -12.72 12.64
C PRO A 373 -17.97 -11.21 12.94
N ILE A 374 -17.06 -10.76 13.80
CA ILE A 374 -16.93 -9.33 14.11
C ILE A 374 -16.28 -8.63 12.91
N TYR A 375 -15.26 -9.25 12.31
CA TYR A 375 -14.67 -8.73 11.08
C TYR A 375 -15.69 -8.65 9.93
N GLN A 376 -16.52 -9.68 9.73
CA GLN A 376 -17.55 -9.67 8.68
C GLN A 376 -18.58 -8.56 8.89
N ASN A 377 -18.97 -8.29 10.13
CA ASN A 377 -19.83 -7.16 10.47
C ASN A 377 -19.12 -5.83 10.19
N THR A 378 -17.85 -5.70 10.61
CA THR A 378 -17.01 -4.53 10.37
C THR A 378 -16.84 -4.28 8.88
N ARG A 379 -16.55 -5.32 8.10
CA ARG A 379 -16.40 -5.24 6.63
C ARG A 379 -17.66 -4.69 5.95
N ARG A 380 -18.87 -5.10 6.41
CA ARG A 380 -20.13 -4.53 5.89
C ARG A 380 -20.33 -3.08 6.30
N PHE A 381 -19.93 -2.71 7.51
CA PHE A 381 -20.00 -1.33 8.01
C PHE A 381 -19.06 -0.41 7.22
N VAL A 382 -17.77 -0.75 7.11
CA VAL A 382 -16.76 0.13 6.48
C VAL A 382 -16.99 0.32 4.99
N TRP A 383 -17.66 -0.65 4.31
CA TRP A 383 -18.05 -0.55 2.90
C TRP A 383 -19.53 -0.14 2.75
N SER A 384 -19.93 0.89 3.46
CA SER A 384 -21.28 1.45 3.42
C SER A 384 -21.26 2.95 3.74
N GLU A 385 -22.37 3.64 3.45
CA GLU A 385 -22.54 5.07 3.77
C GLU A 385 -22.54 5.39 5.27
N ASP A 386 -22.57 4.38 6.15
CA ASP A 386 -22.39 4.55 7.59
C ASP A 386 -20.91 4.78 7.98
N ASN A 387 -19.97 4.48 7.07
CA ASN A 387 -18.58 4.95 7.15
C ASN A 387 -18.49 6.33 6.47
N PRO A 388 -18.13 7.41 7.19
CA PRO A 388 -18.11 8.77 6.64
C PRO A 388 -17.09 8.97 5.50
N TYR A 389 -16.16 8.03 5.33
CA TYR A 389 -15.15 8.06 4.27
C TYR A 389 -15.36 6.99 3.18
N PHE A 390 -16.50 6.32 3.18
CA PHE A 390 -16.94 5.55 2.04
C PHE A 390 -17.58 6.48 1.00
N PHE A 391 -17.11 6.43 -0.22
CA PHE A 391 -17.62 7.25 -1.32
C PHE A 391 -18.08 6.37 -2.47
N LYS A 392 -19.21 6.74 -3.07
CA LYS A 392 -19.79 6.06 -4.22
C LYS A 392 -20.19 7.08 -5.27
N GLY A 393 -19.83 6.84 -6.52
CA GLY A 393 -20.12 7.73 -7.64
C GLY A 393 -20.14 7.01 -8.98
N LYS A 394 -20.03 7.79 -10.06
CA LYS A 394 -20.11 7.28 -11.44
C LYS A 394 -18.87 6.52 -11.86
N ALA A 395 -17.69 6.93 -11.39
CA ALA A 395 -16.42 6.30 -11.74
C ALA A 395 -16.16 5.04 -10.89
N GLY A 396 -16.62 5.06 -9.63
CA GLY A 396 -16.40 3.92 -8.74
C GLY A 396 -16.87 4.18 -7.31
N GLU A 397 -16.61 3.21 -6.45
CA GLU A 397 -16.84 3.28 -5.02
C GLU A 397 -15.63 2.78 -4.24
N GLY A 398 -15.43 3.29 -3.04
CA GLY A 398 -14.33 2.86 -2.17
C GLY A 398 -14.19 3.70 -0.92
N ILE A 399 -13.28 3.30 -0.06
CA ILE A 399 -12.92 4.04 1.14
C ILE A 399 -11.82 5.05 0.77
N GLY A 400 -11.96 6.28 1.23
CA GLY A 400 -10.93 7.31 1.19
C GLY A 400 -10.36 7.55 2.58
N GLY A 401 -10.25 8.82 2.94
CA GLY A 401 -9.77 9.24 4.26
C GLY A 401 -9.74 10.76 4.37
N PRO A 402 -9.54 11.30 5.57
CA PRO A 402 -9.43 12.74 5.75
C PRO A 402 -8.15 13.31 5.10
N HIS A 403 -7.16 12.47 4.81
CA HIS A 403 -5.86 12.89 4.24
C HIS A 403 -6.03 13.65 2.93
N ILE A 404 -6.77 13.12 1.98
CA ILE A 404 -7.07 13.79 0.69
C ILE A 404 -8.41 14.55 0.77
N GLY A 405 -9.31 14.14 1.66
CA GLY A 405 -10.61 14.76 1.85
C GLY A 405 -11.76 13.99 1.20
N TYR A 406 -12.91 14.68 1.06
CA TYR A 406 -14.16 14.05 0.63
C TYR A 406 -14.16 13.72 -0.86
N TYR A 407 -14.90 12.66 -1.20
CA TYR A 407 -15.18 12.19 -2.58
C TYR A 407 -13.99 11.57 -3.32
N MET A 408 -12.92 11.27 -2.59
CA MET A 408 -11.67 10.72 -3.12
C MET A 408 -11.42 9.30 -2.59
N PRO A 409 -12.09 8.25 -3.12
CA PRO A 409 -11.73 6.86 -2.80
C PRO A 409 -10.32 6.53 -3.28
N TRP A 410 -9.68 5.60 -2.56
CA TRP A 410 -8.34 5.13 -2.89
C TRP A 410 -8.40 3.75 -3.54
N PRO A 411 -7.69 3.50 -4.65
CA PRO A 411 -7.55 2.16 -5.23
C PRO A 411 -7.11 1.10 -4.22
N MET A 412 -6.30 1.49 -3.22
CA MET A 412 -5.85 0.61 -2.13
C MET A 412 -7.02 -0.04 -1.39
N SER A 413 -8.09 0.71 -1.09
CA SER A 413 -9.27 0.16 -0.42
C SER A 413 -10.02 -0.84 -1.29
N ILE A 414 -10.09 -0.61 -2.61
CA ILE A 414 -10.70 -1.52 -3.58
C ILE A 414 -9.87 -2.81 -3.69
N MET A 415 -8.55 -2.68 -3.71
CA MET A 415 -7.64 -3.82 -3.66
C MET A 415 -7.80 -4.63 -2.37
N MET A 416 -7.87 -3.97 -1.21
CA MET A 416 -8.10 -4.67 0.07
C MET A 416 -9.45 -5.37 0.11
N ARG A 417 -10.50 -4.79 -0.49
CA ARG A 417 -11.79 -5.46 -0.63
C ARG A 417 -11.67 -6.76 -1.43
N ALA A 418 -10.92 -6.74 -2.55
CA ALA A 418 -10.67 -7.94 -3.35
C ALA A 418 -9.78 -8.96 -2.62
N PHE A 419 -8.71 -8.53 -1.95
CA PHE A 419 -7.81 -9.40 -1.16
C PHE A 419 -8.53 -10.18 -0.07
N THR A 420 -9.55 -9.58 0.53
CA THR A 420 -10.28 -10.12 1.68
C THR A 420 -11.65 -10.69 1.32
N SER A 421 -11.94 -10.82 0.02
CA SER A 421 -13.18 -11.41 -0.48
C SER A 421 -13.01 -12.89 -0.84
N THR A 422 -14.07 -13.64 -0.59
CA THR A 422 -14.25 -15.02 -1.10
C THR A 422 -15.30 -15.09 -2.22
N ASP A 423 -16.00 -13.97 -2.49
CA ASP A 423 -17.04 -13.85 -3.51
C ASP A 423 -16.44 -13.45 -4.87
N ASP A 424 -16.55 -14.30 -5.84
CA ASP A 424 -16.05 -14.08 -7.20
C ASP A 424 -16.69 -12.87 -7.90
N ALA A 425 -17.96 -12.59 -7.65
CA ALA A 425 -18.64 -11.44 -8.22
C ALA A 425 -18.09 -10.13 -7.64
N GLU A 426 -17.84 -10.09 -6.34
CA GLU A 426 -17.23 -8.93 -5.67
C GLU A 426 -15.79 -8.71 -6.14
N ILE A 427 -14.98 -9.78 -6.24
CA ILE A 427 -13.60 -9.68 -6.74
C ILE A 427 -13.60 -9.14 -8.17
N LYS A 428 -14.46 -9.67 -9.05
CA LYS A 428 -14.58 -9.22 -10.43
C LYS A 428 -14.92 -7.72 -10.49
N GLN A 429 -15.92 -7.28 -9.73
CA GLN A 429 -16.31 -5.86 -9.65
C GLN A 429 -15.14 -4.97 -9.20
N CYS A 430 -14.35 -5.41 -8.22
CA CYS A 430 -13.17 -4.67 -7.77
C CYS A 430 -12.13 -4.53 -8.90
N ILE A 431 -11.82 -5.59 -9.63
CA ILE A 431 -10.84 -5.54 -10.73
C ILE A 431 -11.35 -4.65 -11.88
N GLU A 432 -12.63 -4.77 -12.28
CA GLU A 432 -13.24 -3.91 -13.30
C GLU A 432 -13.14 -2.44 -12.91
N MET A 433 -13.45 -2.10 -11.65
CA MET A 433 -13.35 -0.75 -11.12
C MET A 433 -11.90 -0.22 -11.14
N LEU A 434 -10.92 -1.01 -10.71
CA LEU A 434 -9.51 -0.63 -10.79
C LEU A 434 -9.06 -0.38 -12.23
N MET A 435 -9.55 -1.16 -13.19
CA MET A 435 -9.26 -0.95 -14.61
C MET A 435 -9.91 0.32 -15.17
N GLN A 436 -11.08 0.72 -14.69
CA GLN A 436 -11.82 1.90 -15.14
C GLN A 436 -11.30 3.20 -14.51
N THR A 437 -10.58 3.11 -13.39
CA THR A 437 -10.12 4.29 -12.62
C THR A 437 -8.63 4.59 -12.76
N ASP A 438 -7.95 3.97 -13.72
CA ASP A 438 -6.53 4.23 -14.04
C ASP A 438 -6.30 5.53 -14.84
N ALA A 439 -7.34 6.29 -15.16
CA ALA A 439 -7.30 7.49 -15.99
C ALA A 439 -6.60 7.31 -17.36
N GLY A 440 -6.54 6.08 -17.89
CA GLY A 440 -5.83 5.74 -19.11
C GLY A 440 -4.30 5.74 -19.01
N THR A 441 -3.75 5.85 -17.79
CA THR A 441 -2.29 5.89 -17.55
C THR A 441 -1.67 4.50 -17.47
N GLY A 442 -2.46 3.48 -17.17
CA GLY A 442 -1.99 2.12 -16.90
C GLY A 442 -1.33 1.95 -15.53
N PHE A 443 -1.49 2.94 -14.64
CA PHE A 443 -0.98 2.94 -13.26
C PHE A 443 -2.10 3.18 -12.24
N MET A 444 -1.84 2.76 -11.00
CA MET A 444 -2.66 3.14 -9.86
C MET A 444 -2.19 4.48 -9.31
N HIS A 445 -3.16 5.35 -9.00
CA HIS A 445 -2.93 6.64 -8.35
C HIS A 445 -3.19 6.55 -6.86
N GLU A 446 -2.81 7.56 -6.08
CA GLU A 446 -3.09 7.58 -4.64
C GLU A 446 -4.59 7.55 -4.38
N SER A 447 -5.36 8.46 -5.01
CA SER A 447 -6.82 8.49 -4.96
C SER A 447 -7.39 8.99 -6.28
N PHE A 448 -8.69 8.78 -6.49
CA PHE A 448 -9.41 9.32 -7.64
C PHE A 448 -10.76 9.90 -7.20
N HIS A 449 -11.30 10.87 -7.94
CA HIS A 449 -12.62 11.41 -7.63
C HIS A 449 -13.73 10.42 -8.03
N LYS A 450 -14.66 10.14 -7.12
CA LYS A 450 -15.71 9.11 -7.29
C LYS A 450 -16.56 9.24 -8.57
N ASP A 451 -16.64 10.43 -9.16
CA ASP A 451 -17.44 10.71 -10.36
C ASP A 451 -16.59 11.00 -11.61
N ASP A 452 -15.27 11.21 -11.46
CA ASP A 452 -14.35 11.56 -12.55
C ASP A 452 -12.95 10.97 -12.29
N PRO A 453 -12.59 9.85 -12.94
CA PRO A 453 -11.32 9.20 -12.71
C PRO A 453 -10.12 10.00 -13.21
N SER A 454 -10.31 11.01 -14.07
CA SER A 454 -9.25 11.90 -14.55
C SER A 454 -8.79 12.89 -13.47
N ASN A 455 -9.62 13.11 -12.44
CA ASN A 455 -9.28 13.91 -11.27
C ASN A 455 -8.71 12.99 -10.17
N PHE A 456 -7.41 12.84 -10.15
CA PHE A 456 -6.68 11.97 -9.23
C PHE A 456 -5.53 12.71 -8.53
N THR A 457 -5.08 12.15 -7.41
CA THR A 457 -3.92 12.64 -6.67
C THR A 457 -2.72 11.73 -6.89
N ARG A 458 -1.52 12.27 -6.81
CA ARG A 458 -0.22 11.60 -6.97
C ARG A 458 -0.19 10.60 -8.14
N ALA A 459 0.25 11.08 -9.28
CA ALA A 459 0.39 10.28 -10.51
C ALA A 459 1.34 9.08 -10.32
N TRP A 460 2.25 9.17 -9.37
CA TRP A 460 3.23 8.15 -9.07
C TRP A 460 3.29 7.85 -7.57
N PHE A 461 2.52 6.87 -7.14
CA PHE A 461 2.54 6.28 -5.81
C PHE A 461 2.88 4.79 -5.95
N ALA A 462 4.15 4.42 -5.71
CA ALA A 462 4.69 3.12 -6.08
C ALA A 462 4.05 1.96 -5.30
N TRP A 463 3.66 2.17 -4.05
CA TRP A 463 3.01 1.13 -3.25
C TRP A 463 1.73 0.60 -3.91
N GLN A 464 0.82 1.49 -4.34
CA GLN A 464 -0.43 1.04 -4.96
C GLN A 464 -0.20 0.30 -6.28
N ASN A 465 0.80 0.70 -7.05
CA ASN A 465 1.18 -0.01 -8.27
C ASN A 465 1.61 -1.46 -7.95
N THR A 466 2.54 -1.62 -7.02
CA THR A 466 3.03 -2.95 -6.67
C THR A 466 1.95 -3.81 -6.01
N LEU A 467 1.09 -3.20 -5.17
CA LEU A 467 -0.06 -3.86 -4.54
C LEU A 467 -1.08 -4.38 -5.57
N PHE A 468 -1.33 -3.63 -6.65
CA PHE A 468 -2.16 -4.12 -7.76
C PHE A 468 -1.54 -5.35 -8.41
N GLY A 469 -0.22 -5.32 -8.65
CA GLY A 469 0.51 -6.48 -9.16
C GLY A 469 0.42 -7.71 -8.24
N GLU A 470 0.54 -7.49 -6.92
CA GLU A 470 0.37 -8.53 -5.90
C GLU A 470 -1.03 -9.15 -5.96
N LEU A 471 -2.07 -8.32 -6.07
CA LEU A 471 -3.45 -8.79 -6.17
C LEU A 471 -3.65 -9.71 -7.38
N ILE A 472 -3.18 -9.32 -8.56
CA ILE A 472 -3.31 -10.14 -9.77
C ILE A 472 -2.59 -11.48 -9.61
N ILE A 473 -1.37 -11.47 -9.06
CA ILE A 473 -0.61 -12.71 -8.81
C ILE A 473 -1.35 -13.61 -7.82
N LYS A 474 -1.83 -13.04 -6.70
CA LYS A 474 -2.61 -13.79 -5.70
C LYS A 474 -3.83 -14.44 -6.32
N LEU A 475 -4.61 -13.72 -7.11
CA LEU A 475 -5.82 -14.24 -7.75
C LEU A 475 -5.49 -15.40 -8.71
N ILE A 476 -4.38 -15.32 -9.44
CA ILE A 476 -3.92 -16.43 -10.29
C ILE A 476 -3.49 -17.63 -9.43
N ASP A 477 -2.70 -17.40 -8.38
CA ASP A 477 -2.22 -18.45 -7.47
C ASP A 477 -3.39 -19.13 -6.72
N ASP A 478 -4.47 -18.39 -6.42
CA ASP A 478 -5.72 -18.90 -5.82
C ASP A 478 -6.66 -19.61 -6.84
N GLY A 479 -6.21 -19.80 -8.08
CA GLY A 479 -6.98 -20.49 -9.12
C GLY A 479 -8.09 -19.67 -9.77
N LYS A 480 -8.12 -18.35 -9.59
CA LYS A 480 -9.14 -17.43 -10.13
C LYS A 480 -8.81 -16.87 -11.53
N LEU A 481 -7.92 -17.54 -12.27
CA LEU A 481 -7.56 -17.09 -13.62
C LEU A 481 -8.79 -17.02 -14.57
N SER A 482 -9.72 -17.97 -14.47
CA SER A 482 -10.95 -17.96 -15.27
C SER A 482 -11.81 -16.72 -15.00
N LEU A 483 -11.84 -16.25 -13.75
CA LEU A 483 -12.54 -15.03 -13.36
C LEU A 483 -11.87 -13.81 -14.00
N LEU A 484 -10.55 -13.66 -13.89
CA LEU A 484 -9.80 -12.57 -14.52
C LEU A 484 -10.02 -12.53 -16.04
N ASN A 485 -10.04 -13.70 -16.69
CA ASN A 485 -10.26 -13.83 -18.13
C ASN A 485 -11.73 -13.68 -18.54
N SER A 486 -12.67 -13.63 -17.60
CA SER A 486 -14.10 -13.34 -17.85
C SER A 486 -14.40 -11.83 -17.87
N ILE A 487 -13.45 -10.99 -17.51
CA ILE A 487 -13.58 -9.53 -17.56
C ILE A 487 -13.49 -9.10 -19.02
N THR A 488 -14.55 -8.45 -19.50
CA THR A 488 -14.62 -7.97 -20.90
C THR A 488 -13.80 -6.69 -21.07
N GLU A 489 -13.20 -6.55 -22.25
CA GLU A 489 -12.66 -5.24 -22.69
C GLU A 489 -13.87 -4.39 -23.11
N GLU A 490 -14.05 -3.23 -22.46
CA GLU A 490 -14.99 -2.19 -22.91
C GLU A 490 -14.39 -1.34 -24.03
#